data_feff1dd5f682c879bc7e44c803fa705b
#
_entry.id   feff1dd5f682c879bc7e44c803fa705b
#
_cell.length_a   1.000
_cell.length_b   1.000
_cell.length_c   1.000
_cell.angle_alpha   90.00
_cell.angle_beta   90.00
_cell.angle_gamma   90.00
#
_symmetry.space_group_name_H-M   'P 1'
#
loop_
_entity.id
_entity.type
_entity.pdbx_description
1 polymer ?
#
loop_
_entity_poly.entity_id
_entity_poly.type
_entity_poly.pdbx_seq_one_letter_code
_entity_poly.pdbx_strand_id
1 'polypeptide(L)'
;MRTFRTLLAFLALAVPAVVFGQIGISVAIGPPPLPVYEQPICPGDGYLWTPGYWAYDDSISDYYWVDGTWVLPPEDGLLWTPGYWGWNNGGFFFNDGYWGPEVGFYGGINYGFGYFGDGYGGGRWDGGHFFYNRSVNNVDITRNRNVYNTTIENHNEDRVSFNGGSGGITVRATSQQEAVTRQRHLSPVAAQIEHAQAARANPESRSSVNHGQPSPSKAMPIGFNDHRTPAPQQATAPRAVVHPNDLPPIARPAPVNSGNAKADQKYEQQQTNLIARQAHERQQLQQKQESEHSPNASPAQTQQVEQRHMQQTQQLAQKHQVQQQSMQSRQPQPRPSQGGGRK
;
A
#
# COMPACT_ATOMS: atom_id res chain seq x y z
N MET A 1 -58.13 -38.66 23.40
CA MET A 1 -57.58 -37.44 22.75
C MET A 1 -56.11 -37.34 23.06
N ARG A 2 -55.26 -37.70 22.07
CA ARG A 2 -53.80 -37.67 22.22
C ARG A 2 -53.26 -36.44 21.48
N THR A 3 -52.73 -35.45 22.23
CA THR A 3 -52.09 -34.28 21.70
C THR A 3 -50.65 -34.56 21.34
N PHE A 4 -50.33 -34.55 20.04
CA PHE A 4 -48.97 -34.56 19.53
C PHE A 4 -48.34 -33.19 19.71
N ARG A 5 -47.26 -33.08 20.53
CA ARG A 5 -46.37 -31.93 20.59
C ARG A 5 -45.23 -32.15 19.61
N THR A 6 -45.24 -31.42 18.50
CA THR A 6 -44.14 -31.34 17.54
C THR A 6 -43.06 -30.44 18.08
N LEU A 7 -41.92 -31.00 18.41
CA LEU A 7 -40.69 -30.28 18.80
C LEU A 7 -39.97 -29.84 17.52
N LEU A 8 -39.97 -28.52 17.24
CA LEU A 8 -39.17 -27.97 16.15
C LEU A 8 -37.74 -27.75 16.68
N ALA A 9 -36.83 -28.61 16.24
CA ALA A 9 -35.39 -28.41 16.50
C ALA A 9 -34.80 -27.38 15.50
N PHE A 10 -34.47 -26.20 15.98
CA PHE A 10 -33.67 -25.23 15.23
C PHE A 10 -32.23 -25.71 15.16
N LEU A 11 -31.81 -26.22 14.00
CA LEU A 11 -30.43 -26.49 13.70
C LEU A 11 -29.74 -25.17 13.33
N ALA A 12 -29.03 -24.56 14.30
CA ALA A 12 -28.20 -23.39 14.05
C ALA A 12 -26.98 -23.84 13.24
N LEU A 13 -26.96 -23.54 11.94
CA LEU A 13 -25.75 -23.66 11.12
C LEU A 13 -24.74 -22.62 11.60
N ALA A 14 -23.76 -23.04 12.37
CA ALA A 14 -22.58 -22.24 12.65
C ALA A 14 -21.74 -22.15 11.35
N VAL A 15 -21.86 -21.02 10.63
CA VAL A 15 -20.96 -20.69 9.54
C VAL A 15 -19.61 -20.36 10.17
N PRO A 16 -18.51 -21.09 9.89
CA PRO A 16 -17.21 -20.70 10.36
C PRO A 16 -16.85 -19.35 9.72
N ALA A 17 -16.69 -18.31 10.55
CA ALA A 17 -16.07 -17.08 10.11
C ALA A 17 -14.63 -17.39 9.70
N VAL A 18 -14.38 -17.39 8.39
CA VAL A 18 -13.03 -17.51 7.85
C VAL A 18 -12.34 -16.19 8.19
N VAL A 19 -11.62 -16.18 9.31
CA VAL A 19 -10.70 -15.10 9.66
C VAL A 19 -9.57 -15.19 8.61
N PHE A 20 -9.57 -14.29 7.65
CA PHE A 20 -8.41 -14.05 6.80
C PHE A 20 -7.32 -13.48 7.72
N GLY A 21 -6.49 -14.36 8.26
CA GLY A 21 -5.27 -13.95 8.94
C GLY A 21 -4.38 -13.26 7.92
N GLN A 22 -4.18 -11.97 8.05
CA GLN A 22 -3.03 -11.30 7.44
C GLN A 22 -1.80 -12.05 7.96
N ILE A 23 -0.99 -12.56 7.06
CA ILE A 23 0.34 -13.09 7.41
C ILE A 23 1.18 -11.85 7.71
N GLY A 24 1.04 -11.32 8.91
CA GLY A 24 1.86 -10.23 9.40
C GLY A 24 3.18 -10.83 9.88
N ILE A 25 4.29 -10.29 9.40
CA ILE A 25 5.62 -10.59 9.96
C ILE A 25 5.61 -10.06 11.40
N SER A 26 5.80 -10.94 12.38
CA SER A 26 5.94 -10.58 13.78
C SER A 26 7.42 -10.45 14.11
N VAL A 27 7.83 -9.25 14.56
CA VAL A 27 9.20 -8.95 14.93
C VAL A 27 9.30 -8.83 16.44
N ALA A 28 10.28 -9.50 17.07
CA ALA A 28 10.46 -9.47 18.51
C ALA A 28 11.08 -8.16 19.02
N ILE A 29 11.82 -7.45 18.17
CA ILE A 29 12.52 -6.21 18.48
C ILE A 29 11.76 -5.06 17.81
N GLY A 30 11.42 -4.00 18.56
CA GLY A 30 10.73 -2.83 18.01
C GLY A 30 11.59 -2.05 17.03
N PRO A 31 10.95 -1.28 16.10
CA PRO A 31 11.68 -0.43 15.18
C PRO A 31 12.45 0.68 15.93
N PRO A 32 13.56 1.17 15.36
CA PRO A 32 14.29 2.30 15.95
C PRO A 32 13.42 3.55 16.07
N PRO A 33 13.78 4.54 16.89
CA PRO A 33 13.11 5.84 16.92
C PRO A 33 13.05 6.48 15.55
N LEU A 34 12.03 7.29 15.28
CA LEU A 34 11.95 8.05 14.04
C LEU A 34 13.14 9.02 13.93
N PRO A 35 13.86 9.06 12.81
CA PRO A 35 14.93 10.01 12.59
C PRO A 35 14.37 11.43 12.43
N VAL A 36 15.21 12.44 12.72
CA VAL A 36 14.92 13.83 12.33
C VAL A 36 15.42 14.03 10.91
N TYR A 37 14.54 14.49 10.04
CA TYR A 37 14.87 14.77 8.64
C TYR A 37 14.13 16.02 8.15
N GLU A 38 14.61 16.59 7.07
CA GLU A 38 14.00 17.76 6.42
C GLU A 38 13.07 17.29 5.29
N GLN A 39 11.90 17.91 5.19
CA GLN A 39 10.99 17.67 4.08
C GLN A 39 11.54 18.41 2.83
N PRO A 40 11.75 17.72 1.71
CA PRO A 40 12.10 18.38 0.46
C PRO A 40 10.97 19.30 -0.02
N ILE A 41 11.31 20.28 -0.85
CA ILE A 41 10.31 21.20 -1.42
C ILE A 41 9.27 20.43 -2.23
N CYS A 42 8.00 20.76 -2.03
CA CYS A 42 6.89 20.19 -2.80
C CYS A 42 7.10 20.43 -4.30
N PRO A 43 7.06 19.39 -5.15
CA PRO A 43 7.39 19.51 -6.57
C PRO A 43 6.34 20.26 -7.38
N GLY A 44 5.09 20.28 -6.94
CA GLY A 44 3.99 20.93 -7.65
C GLY A 44 2.62 20.68 -7.01
N ASP A 45 1.58 21.22 -7.64
CA ASP A 45 0.20 21.06 -7.17
C ASP A 45 -0.26 19.60 -7.18
N GLY A 46 -1.07 19.22 -6.19
CA GLY A 46 -1.67 17.91 -6.07
C GLY A 46 -0.79 16.83 -5.42
N TYR A 47 0.50 17.11 -5.19
CA TYR A 47 1.37 16.18 -4.45
C TYR A 47 1.05 16.17 -2.97
N LEU A 48 0.90 15.02 -2.38
CA LEU A 48 0.74 14.84 -0.94
C LEU A 48 2.01 14.25 -0.33
N TRP A 49 2.34 14.73 0.87
CA TRP A 49 3.45 14.18 1.63
C TRP A 49 3.10 12.82 2.21
N THR A 50 3.95 11.83 1.96
CA THR A 50 3.92 10.52 2.62
C THR A 50 5.16 10.44 3.51
N PRO A 51 5.00 10.41 4.84
CA PRO A 51 6.14 10.49 5.75
C PRO A 51 7.00 9.23 5.70
N GLY A 52 8.27 9.38 6.09
CA GLY A 52 9.18 8.24 6.19
C GLY A 52 8.82 7.31 7.33
N TYR A 53 9.21 6.05 7.21
CA TYR A 53 8.93 5.01 8.19
C TYR A 53 10.00 3.92 8.17
N TRP A 54 10.11 3.17 9.27
CA TRP A 54 10.92 1.96 9.31
C TRP A 54 10.12 0.80 8.72
N ALA A 55 10.67 0.14 7.71
CA ALA A 55 10.20 -1.14 7.21
C ALA A 55 11.13 -2.25 7.69
N TYR A 56 10.72 -3.51 7.60
CA TYR A 56 11.49 -4.66 8.04
C TYR A 56 11.76 -5.63 6.89
N ASP A 57 12.99 -6.10 6.80
CA ASP A 57 13.41 -7.14 5.87
C ASP A 57 13.66 -8.44 6.63
N ASP A 58 12.73 -9.38 6.52
CA ASP A 58 12.79 -10.69 7.17
C ASP A 58 13.95 -11.56 6.66
N SER A 59 14.37 -11.38 5.40
CA SER A 59 15.48 -12.15 4.82
C SER A 59 16.82 -11.88 5.48
N ILE A 60 17.00 -10.68 6.04
CA ILE A 60 18.23 -10.26 6.76
C ILE A 60 17.96 -9.91 8.20
N SER A 61 16.72 -10.03 8.67
CA SER A 61 16.27 -9.72 10.05
C SER A 61 16.66 -8.33 10.51
N ASP A 62 16.48 -7.30 9.65
CA ASP A 62 16.87 -5.92 9.94
C ASP A 62 15.81 -4.92 9.49
N TYR A 63 15.74 -3.80 10.21
CA TYR A 63 14.94 -2.65 9.80
C TYR A 63 15.69 -1.83 8.74
N TYR A 64 14.94 -1.24 7.82
CA TYR A 64 15.46 -0.26 6.88
C TYR A 64 14.56 0.96 6.80
N TRP A 65 15.18 2.12 6.66
CA TRP A 65 14.47 3.38 6.59
C TRP A 65 13.95 3.62 5.16
N VAL A 66 12.68 3.89 5.05
CA VAL A 66 12.04 4.39 3.83
C VAL A 66 11.81 5.88 4.02
N ASP A 67 12.53 6.70 3.24
CA ASP A 67 12.41 8.16 3.34
C ASP A 67 11.00 8.64 3.01
N GLY A 68 10.60 9.75 3.65
CA GLY A 68 9.37 10.42 3.24
C GLY A 68 9.48 10.98 1.82
N THR A 69 8.38 11.03 1.11
CA THR A 69 8.34 11.50 -0.27
C THR A 69 7.02 12.16 -0.65
N TRP A 70 7.06 13.03 -1.66
CA TRP A 70 5.88 13.63 -2.26
C TRP A 70 5.31 12.70 -3.34
N VAL A 71 4.02 12.42 -3.26
CA VAL A 71 3.34 11.44 -4.12
C VAL A 71 2.04 12.03 -4.64
N LEU A 72 1.73 11.81 -5.92
CA LEU A 72 0.40 12.08 -6.45
C LEU A 72 -0.57 10.98 -5.97
N PRO A 73 -1.70 11.36 -5.37
CA PRO A 73 -2.73 10.39 -4.98
C PRO A 73 -3.28 9.67 -6.21
N PRO A 74 -3.81 8.44 -6.05
CA PRO A 74 -4.38 7.70 -7.16
C PRO A 74 -5.68 8.32 -7.71
N GLU A 75 -6.38 9.09 -6.89
CA GLU A 75 -7.59 9.84 -7.22
C GLU A 75 -7.59 11.17 -6.44
N ASP A 76 -8.13 12.24 -7.05
CA ASP A 76 -8.32 13.51 -6.35
C ASP A 76 -9.29 13.34 -5.18
N GLY A 77 -9.04 14.06 -4.09
CA GLY A 77 -9.86 13.97 -2.88
C GLY A 77 -9.36 12.94 -1.87
N LEU A 78 -8.37 12.11 -2.21
CA LEU A 78 -7.82 11.14 -1.27
C LEU A 78 -6.66 11.72 -0.47
N LEU A 79 -6.57 11.27 0.79
CA LEU A 79 -5.51 11.56 1.74
C LEU A 79 -4.76 10.27 2.08
N TRP A 80 -3.50 10.40 2.45
CA TRP A 80 -2.68 9.27 2.87
C TRP A 80 -2.81 9.02 4.37
N THR A 81 -3.14 7.81 4.78
CA THR A 81 -3.00 7.32 6.16
C THR A 81 -1.67 6.58 6.25
N PRO A 82 -0.69 7.05 7.04
CA PRO A 82 0.59 6.36 7.19
C PRO A 82 0.45 4.96 7.77
N GLY A 83 1.28 4.03 7.31
CA GLY A 83 1.43 2.74 7.96
C GLY A 83 2.17 2.89 9.29
N TYR A 84 1.97 1.95 10.24
CA TYR A 84 2.59 2.02 11.54
C TYR A 84 2.87 0.63 12.15
N TRP A 85 3.85 0.57 13.03
CA TRP A 85 4.13 -0.61 13.84
C TRP A 85 3.24 -0.63 15.09
N GLY A 86 2.54 -1.73 15.30
CA GLY A 86 1.73 -1.98 16.48
C GLY A 86 2.21 -3.22 17.23
N TRP A 87 2.16 -3.19 18.56
CA TRP A 87 2.46 -4.34 19.40
C TRP A 87 1.20 -5.17 19.66
N ASN A 88 1.26 -6.45 19.37
CA ASN A 88 0.18 -7.39 19.67
C ASN A 88 0.75 -8.79 19.95
N ASN A 89 0.19 -9.53 20.93
CA ASN A 89 0.50 -10.92 21.23
C ASN A 89 2.01 -11.27 21.30
N GLY A 90 2.83 -10.37 21.85
CA GLY A 90 4.26 -10.64 22.04
C GLY A 90 5.16 -10.29 20.86
N GLY A 91 4.66 -9.56 19.84
CA GLY A 91 5.44 -9.11 18.71
C GLY A 91 4.97 -7.79 18.11
N PHE A 92 5.81 -7.20 17.30
CA PHE A 92 5.49 -6.01 16.50
C PHE A 92 4.99 -6.43 15.13
N PHE A 93 3.89 -5.81 14.69
CA PHE A 93 3.27 -6.03 13.39
C PHE A 93 3.14 -4.71 12.66
N PHE A 94 3.45 -4.69 11.38
CA PHE A 94 3.26 -3.51 10.56
C PHE A 94 1.83 -3.46 10.02
N ASN A 95 1.17 -2.35 10.26
CA ASN A 95 -0.12 -2.03 9.67
C ASN A 95 0.13 -1.16 8.45
N ASP A 96 -0.24 -1.63 7.28
CA ASP A 96 0.02 -0.94 6.02
C ASP A 96 -0.71 0.40 5.93
N GLY A 97 -0.06 1.41 5.34
CA GLY A 97 -0.69 2.67 4.99
C GLY A 97 -1.61 2.52 3.77
N TYR A 98 -2.54 3.47 3.62
CA TYR A 98 -3.52 3.46 2.55
C TYR A 98 -4.00 4.86 2.15
N TRP A 99 -4.57 4.97 0.97
CA TRP A 99 -5.26 6.16 0.47
C TRP A 99 -6.75 6.08 0.75
N GLY A 100 -7.33 7.13 1.33
CA GLY A 100 -8.74 7.20 1.65
C GLY A 100 -9.24 8.65 1.69
N PRO A 101 -10.58 8.88 1.72
CA PRO A 101 -11.15 10.24 1.76
C PRO A 101 -10.84 10.97 3.08
N GLU A 102 -10.53 10.23 4.13
CA GLU A 102 -10.16 10.72 5.45
C GLU A 102 -8.92 9.98 5.94
N VAL A 103 -8.12 10.63 6.79
CA VAL A 103 -6.97 10.00 7.45
C VAL A 103 -7.48 9.19 8.63
N GLY A 104 -7.18 7.90 8.64
CA GLY A 104 -7.51 6.98 9.71
C GLY A 104 -6.47 6.95 10.83
N PHE A 105 -6.54 5.92 11.68
CA PHE A 105 -5.59 5.71 12.76
C PHE A 105 -4.24 5.23 12.21
N TYR A 106 -3.16 5.88 12.66
CA TYR A 106 -1.77 5.55 12.32
C TYR A 106 -0.88 5.39 13.57
N GLY A 107 -1.43 4.73 14.58
CA GLY A 107 -0.69 4.36 15.80
C GLY A 107 -0.48 5.48 16.81
N GLY A 108 -1.04 6.68 16.62
CA GLY A 108 -0.75 7.84 17.45
C GLY A 108 0.68 8.38 17.28
N ILE A 109 1.37 7.98 16.21
CA ILE A 109 2.79 8.28 15.96
C ILE A 109 2.92 9.68 15.37
N ASN A 110 3.85 10.47 15.92
CA ASN A 110 4.19 11.77 15.38
C ASN A 110 5.22 11.62 14.25
N TYR A 111 4.75 11.57 13.00
CA TYR A 111 5.61 11.54 11.81
C TYR A 111 6.09 12.93 11.35
N GLY A 112 5.59 14.00 11.98
CA GLY A 112 5.83 15.37 11.52
C GLY A 112 5.03 15.75 10.26
N PHE A 113 5.28 16.95 9.73
CA PHE A 113 4.76 17.44 8.45
C PHE A 113 3.23 17.30 8.30
N GLY A 114 2.50 17.57 9.38
CA GLY A 114 1.04 17.47 9.43
C GLY A 114 0.50 16.18 9.99
N TYR A 115 1.30 15.16 10.25
CA TYR A 115 0.94 13.90 10.91
C TYR A 115 1.48 13.88 12.35
N PHE A 116 0.73 14.47 13.29
CA PHE A 116 1.16 14.67 14.69
C PHE A 116 0.52 13.68 15.67
N GLY A 117 0.20 12.47 15.22
CA GLY A 117 -0.37 11.39 16.03
C GLY A 117 -1.88 11.22 15.85
N ASP A 118 -2.58 12.27 15.41
CA ASP A 118 -4.01 12.23 15.12
C ASP A 118 -4.35 13.11 13.91
N GLY A 119 -5.19 12.59 13.01
CA GLY A 119 -5.65 13.29 11.81
C GLY A 119 -4.53 13.77 10.89
N TYR A 120 -4.80 14.81 10.10
CA TYR A 120 -3.85 15.39 9.17
C TYR A 120 -3.99 16.91 9.09
N GLY A 121 -2.93 17.61 9.45
CA GLY A 121 -2.87 19.07 9.40
C GLY A 121 -2.03 19.66 8.25
N GLY A 122 -1.51 18.82 7.37
CA GLY A 122 -0.62 19.23 6.26
C GLY A 122 -1.34 19.87 5.08
N GLY A 123 -2.66 19.68 4.97
CA GLY A 123 -3.45 20.25 3.88
C GLY A 123 -4.86 19.70 3.81
N ARG A 124 -5.63 20.19 2.83
CA ARG A 124 -7.00 19.72 2.57
C ARG A 124 -7.36 19.86 1.11
N TRP A 125 -8.28 19.03 0.67
CA TRP A 125 -8.93 19.16 -0.63
C TRP A 125 -10.06 20.18 -0.56
N ASP A 126 -10.15 21.03 -1.57
CA ASP A 126 -11.24 21.99 -1.76
C ASP A 126 -11.44 22.27 -3.25
N GLY A 127 -12.64 22.09 -3.77
CA GLY A 127 -12.98 22.32 -5.18
C GLY A 127 -12.13 21.51 -6.19
N GLY A 128 -11.64 20.31 -5.81
CA GLY A 128 -10.77 19.50 -6.68
C GLY A 128 -9.30 19.93 -6.66
N HIS A 129 -8.92 20.87 -5.80
CA HIS A 129 -7.55 21.32 -5.62
C HIS A 129 -7.05 21.01 -4.22
N PHE A 130 -5.77 20.67 -4.08
CA PHE A 130 -5.17 20.46 -2.78
C PHE A 130 -4.56 21.77 -2.25
N PHE A 131 -4.99 22.17 -1.04
CA PHE A 131 -4.51 23.35 -0.35
C PHE A 131 -3.52 22.97 0.73
N TYR A 132 -2.29 23.45 0.62
CA TYR A 132 -1.19 23.11 1.53
C TYR A 132 -1.13 24.04 2.75
N ASN A 133 -0.96 23.45 3.93
CA ASN A 133 -0.64 24.21 5.14
C ASN A 133 0.87 24.47 5.21
N ARG A 134 1.27 25.70 4.99
CA ARG A 134 2.68 26.13 4.99
C ARG A 134 3.34 26.14 6.37
N SER A 135 2.57 26.11 7.46
CA SER A 135 3.14 26.03 8.81
C SER A 135 3.85 24.70 9.06
N VAL A 136 3.53 23.66 8.29
CA VAL A 136 4.04 22.29 8.48
C VAL A 136 4.59 21.66 7.21
N ASN A 137 4.48 22.32 6.05
CA ASN A 137 5.00 21.82 4.78
C ASN A 137 5.97 22.78 4.12
N ASN A 138 7.00 22.22 3.51
CA ASN A 138 7.98 22.95 2.70
C ASN A 138 7.43 23.15 1.27
N VAL A 139 6.66 24.24 1.08
CA VAL A 139 5.97 24.56 -0.17
C VAL A 139 6.44 25.90 -0.71
N ASP A 140 6.88 25.91 -1.96
CA ASP A 140 7.21 27.11 -2.71
C ASP A 140 5.92 27.73 -3.31
N ILE A 141 5.60 28.95 -2.88
CA ILE A 141 4.41 29.70 -3.32
C ILE A 141 4.46 30.13 -4.80
N THR A 142 5.63 30.12 -5.41
CA THR A 142 5.77 30.43 -6.83
C THR A 142 5.30 29.28 -7.71
N ARG A 143 5.33 28.05 -7.20
CA ARG A 143 4.93 26.81 -7.86
C ARG A 143 3.54 26.35 -7.43
N ASN A 144 3.20 26.53 -6.13
CA ASN A 144 1.94 26.07 -5.56
C ASN A 144 1.15 27.29 -5.04
N ARG A 145 0.08 27.64 -5.72
CA ARG A 145 -0.74 28.82 -5.35
C ARG A 145 -1.80 28.52 -4.28
N ASN A 146 -2.19 27.25 -4.15
CA ASN A 146 -3.20 26.80 -3.20
C ASN A 146 -2.57 26.55 -1.83
N VAL A 147 -2.38 27.62 -1.07
CA VAL A 147 -1.70 27.58 0.23
C VAL A 147 -2.48 28.32 1.29
N TYR A 148 -2.34 27.89 2.52
CA TYR A 148 -2.79 28.60 3.71
C TYR A 148 -1.76 28.46 4.84
N ASN A 149 -1.98 29.18 5.93
CA ASN A 149 -1.08 29.14 7.08
C ASN A 149 -1.92 29.01 8.35
N THR A 150 -1.97 27.81 8.92
CA THR A 150 -2.63 27.51 10.18
C THR A 150 -1.65 26.83 11.10
N THR A 151 -1.38 27.42 12.25
CA THR A 151 -0.51 26.83 13.27
C THR A 151 -1.17 25.55 13.80
N ILE A 152 -0.41 24.47 13.82
CA ILE A 152 -0.80 23.19 14.42
C ILE A 152 -0.01 23.07 15.72
N GLU A 153 -0.71 22.94 16.84
CA GLU A 153 -0.07 22.64 18.11
C GLU A 153 0.43 21.19 18.08
N ASN A 154 1.74 21.03 18.12
CA ASN A 154 2.36 19.72 18.24
C ASN A 154 2.67 19.47 19.72
N HIS A 155 1.87 18.64 20.36
CA HIS A 155 2.01 18.31 21.78
C HIS A 155 2.94 17.12 22.05
N ASN A 156 3.44 16.45 21.00
CA ASN A 156 4.27 15.26 21.13
C ASN A 156 5.58 15.42 20.34
N GLU A 157 6.67 15.68 21.04
CA GLU A 157 8.02 15.73 20.47
C GLU A 157 8.72 14.35 20.47
N ASP A 158 8.05 13.34 21.00
CA ASP A 158 8.60 11.98 21.09
C ASP A 158 8.78 11.40 19.68
N ARG A 159 9.96 10.81 19.46
CA ARG A 159 10.28 10.13 18.20
C ARG A 159 9.98 8.63 18.24
N VAL A 160 9.00 8.24 19.04
CA VAL A 160 8.58 6.84 19.15
C VAL A 160 7.93 6.41 17.84
N SER A 161 8.40 5.30 17.28
CA SER A 161 8.02 4.80 15.95
C SER A 161 6.98 3.67 15.97
N PHE A 162 6.43 3.34 17.14
CA PHE A 162 5.48 2.24 17.29
C PHE A 162 4.45 2.49 18.39
N ASN A 163 3.32 1.79 18.28
CA ASN A 163 2.23 1.83 19.26
C ASN A 163 2.19 0.51 20.05
N GLY A 164 1.99 0.62 21.37
CA GLY A 164 1.93 -0.53 22.28
C GLY A 164 3.30 -1.09 22.66
N GLY A 165 3.30 -2.10 23.52
CA GLY A 165 4.54 -2.69 24.03
C GLY A 165 5.30 -1.79 25.01
N SER A 166 6.50 -2.24 25.41
CA SER A 166 7.36 -1.46 26.31
C SER A 166 8.03 -0.33 25.54
N GLY A 167 7.83 0.91 25.97
CA GLY A 167 8.40 2.11 25.33
C GLY A 167 7.62 2.63 24.11
N GLY A 168 6.50 2.00 23.76
CA GLY A 168 5.64 2.45 22.68
C GLY A 168 4.56 3.44 23.12
N ILE A 169 3.96 4.10 22.15
CA ILE A 169 2.80 4.98 22.34
C ILE A 169 1.60 4.12 22.77
N THR A 170 0.78 4.62 23.71
CA THR A 170 -0.37 3.87 24.22
C THR A 170 -1.72 4.45 23.79
N VAL A 171 -1.75 5.12 22.65
CA VAL A 171 -2.96 5.70 22.07
C VAL A 171 -3.80 4.62 21.40
N ARG A 172 -5.11 4.71 21.52
CA ARG A 172 -6.08 3.83 20.84
C ARG A 172 -6.83 4.60 19.76
N ALA A 173 -7.22 3.89 18.72
CA ALA A 173 -8.10 4.46 17.70
C ALA A 173 -9.42 4.94 18.33
N THR A 174 -9.89 6.11 17.91
CA THR A 174 -11.23 6.60 18.22
C THR A 174 -12.27 5.83 17.40
N SER A 175 -13.54 5.86 17.82
CA SER A 175 -14.64 5.24 17.06
C SER A 175 -14.75 5.79 15.63
N GLN A 176 -14.41 7.07 15.42
CA GLN A 176 -14.37 7.67 14.09
C GLN A 176 -13.23 7.10 13.24
N GLN A 177 -12.01 6.99 13.79
CA GLN A 177 -10.87 6.40 13.10
C GLN A 177 -11.09 4.92 12.77
N GLU A 178 -11.75 4.17 13.66
CA GLU A 178 -12.20 2.79 13.38
C GLU A 178 -13.23 2.74 12.25
N ALA A 179 -14.15 3.71 12.17
CA ALA A 179 -15.11 3.80 11.08
C ALA A 179 -14.41 4.10 9.74
N VAL A 180 -13.42 4.98 9.73
CA VAL A 180 -12.60 5.28 8.55
C VAL A 180 -11.89 4.03 8.03
N THR A 181 -11.34 3.19 8.91
CA THR A 181 -10.68 1.93 8.52
C THR A 181 -11.62 0.96 7.77
N ARG A 182 -12.93 1.08 7.96
CA ARG A 182 -13.95 0.25 7.28
C ARG A 182 -14.44 0.85 5.95
N GLN A 183 -14.09 2.10 5.67
CA GLN A 183 -14.42 2.74 4.39
C GLN A 183 -13.59 2.14 3.24
N ARG A 184 -14.00 2.45 2.00
CA ARG A 184 -13.19 2.08 0.83
C ARG A 184 -11.87 2.84 0.86
N HIS A 185 -10.77 2.11 0.78
CA HIS A 185 -9.43 2.67 0.65
C HIS A 185 -8.63 1.96 -0.45
N LEU A 186 -7.60 2.63 -0.95
CA LEU A 186 -6.72 2.13 -2.00
C LEU A 186 -5.33 1.89 -1.43
N SER A 187 -4.68 0.88 -1.96
CA SER A 187 -3.28 0.53 -1.61
C SER A 187 -2.29 1.61 -2.04
N PRO A 188 -1.04 1.58 -1.53
CA PRO A 188 0.04 2.43 -2.04
C PRO A 188 0.14 2.39 -3.56
N VAL A 189 0.43 3.54 -4.18
CA VAL A 189 0.67 3.61 -5.63
C VAL A 189 2.02 3.00 -6.00
N ALA A 190 2.21 2.68 -7.28
CA ALA A 190 3.45 2.06 -7.78
C ALA A 190 4.71 2.84 -7.37
N ALA A 191 4.67 4.17 -7.43
CA ALA A 191 5.77 5.02 -7.02
C ALA A 191 6.18 4.84 -5.54
N GLN A 192 5.22 4.67 -4.63
CA GLN A 192 5.50 4.39 -3.21
C GLN A 192 6.13 3.00 -3.02
N ILE A 193 5.64 2.00 -3.77
CA ILE A 193 6.17 0.63 -3.72
C ILE A 193 7.60 0.60 -4.24
N GLU A 194 7.88 1.23 -5.38
CA GLU A 194 9.21 1.32 -5.97
C GLU A 194 10.19 2.05 -5.05
N HIS A 195 9.73 3.11 -4.36
CA HIS A 195 10.52 3.84 -3.39
C HIS A 195 10.91 2.95 -2.19
N ALA A 196 9.97 2.22 -1.64
CA ALA A 196 10.24 1.28 -0.54
C ALA A 196 11.19 0.15 -0.98
N GLN A 197 11.06 -0.37 -2.20
CA GLN A 197 11.97 -1.37 -2.75
C GLN A 197 13.39 -0.82 -2.95
N ALA A 198 13.52 0.42 -3.43
CA ALA A 198 14.81 1.08 -3.57
C ALA A 198 15.49 1.28 -2.20
N ALA A 199 14.73 1.67 -1.18
CA ALA A 199 15.23 1.77 0.19
C ALA A 199 15.67 0.40 0.74
N ARG A 200 14.90 -0.67 0.51
CA ARG A 200 15.27 -2.04 0.90
C ARG A 200 16.58 -2.51 0.26
N ALA A 201 16.79 -2.14 -1.01
CA ALA A 201 17.99 -2.51 -1.76
C ALA A 201 19.25 -1.70 -1.34
N ASN A 202 19.07 -0.57 -0.65
CA ASN A 202 20.17 0.30 -0.23
C ASN A 202 20.71 -0.14 1.15
N PRO A 203 21.97 -0.61 1.25
CA PRO A 203 22.57 -0.98 2.54
C PRO A 203 22.63 0.16 3.56
N GLU A 204 22.75 1.42 3.11
CA GLU A 204 22.82 2.58 4.00
C GLU A 204 21.47 2.89 4.69
N SER A 205 20.37 2.40 4.15
CA SER A 205 19.06 2.51 4.77
C SER A 205 18.88 1.58 5.97
N ARG A 206 19.73 0.55 6.12
CA ARG A 206 19.61 -0.48 7.16
C ARG A 206 19.94 0.06 8.53
N SER A 207 19.14 -0.30 9.51
CA SER A 207 19.31 0.09 10.90
C SER A 207 20.63 -0.39 11.50
N SER A 208 21.08 -1.60 11.14
CA SER A 208 22.38 -2.15 11.54
C SER A 208 23.57 -1.35 11.00
N VAL A 209 23.40 -0.63 9.88
CA VAL A 209 24.44 0.18 9.25
C VAL A 209 24.39 1.63 9.72
N ASN A 210 23.20 2.24 9.74
CA ASN A 210 23.02 3.65 10.07
C ASN A 210 22.76 3.91 11.57
N HIS A 211 22.69 2.83 12.39
CA HIS A 211 22.44 2.91 13.84
C HIS A 211 21.16 3.70 14.21
N GLY A 212 20.09 3.57 13.39
CA GLY A 212 18.83 4.29 13.54
C GLY A 212 18.89 5.77 13.15
N GLN A 213 19.96 6.20 12.51
CA GLN A 213 20.19 7.57 12.04
C GLN A 213 20.50 7.56 10.52
N PRO A 214 19.52 7.28 9.68
CA PRO A 214 19.72 7.30 8.25
C PRO A 214 20.18 8.68 7.81
N SER A 215 21.16 8.72 6.92
CA SER A 215 21.58 9.99 6.29
C SER A 215 20.37 10.58 5.55
N PRO A 216 20.14 11.92 5.66
CA PRO A 216 19.09 12.54 4.88
C PRO A 216 19.32 12.19 3.42
N SER A 217 18.45 11.37 2.83
CA SER A 217 18.53 11.18 1.40
C SER A 217 18.22 12.52 0.74
N LYS A 218 18.88 12.81 -0.34
CA LYS A 218 18.43 13.85 -1.27
C LYS A 218 17.18 13.28 -1.95
N ALA A 219 16.07 13.20 -1.19
CA ALA A 219 14.80 12.65 -1.65
C ALA A 219 14.38 13.44 -2.89
N MET A 220 14.66 12.87 -4.04
CA MET A 220 14.12 13.38 -5.30
C MET A 220 12.62 13.07 -5.27
N PRO A 221 11.75 14.03 -5.59
CA PRO A 221 10.32 13.76 -5.72
C PRO A 221 10.12 12.62 -6.71
N ILE A 222 9.45 11.55 -6.27
CA ILE A 222 9.13 10.43 -7.15
C ILE A 222 7.90 10.84 -7.94
N GLY A 223 8.05 11.01 -9.25
CA GLY A 223 6.93 11.32 -10.12
C GLY A 223 7.13 12.47 -11.10
N PHE A 224 8.36 12.85 -11.41
CA PHE A 224 8.63 13.76 -12.54
C PHE A 224 8.48 13.01 -13.88
N ASN A 225 7.31 12.42 -14.11
CA ASN A 225 6.84 12.16 -15.46
C ASN A 225 5.61 13.01 -15.68
N ASP A 226 5.84 14.29 -15.97
CA ASP A 226 4.81 15.15 -16.55
C ASP A 226 4.40 14.57 -17.91
N HIS A 227 3.25 13.90 -17.94
CA HIS A 227 2.67 13.37 -19.16
C HIS A 227 2.21 14.48 -20.16
N ARG A 228 2.63 15.73 -19.98
CA ARG A 228 2.24 16.85 -20.85
C ARG A 228 3.26 17.28 -21.89
N THR A 229 4.47 16.70 -21.91
CA THR A 229 5.43 16.92 -23.01
C THR A 229 6.36 15.73 -23.20
N PRO A 230 6.43 15.14 -24.39
CA PRO A 230 7.43 14.13 -24.67
C PRO A 230 8.79 14.79 -24.90
N ALA A 231 9.67 14.79 -23.90
CA ALA A 231 11.08 15.06 -24.09
C ALA A 231 11.81 13.74 -24.40
N PRO A 232 12.90 13.76 -25.22
CA PRO A 232 13.54 12.53 -25.67
C PRO A 232 14.15 11.78 -24.48
N GLN A 233 13.65 10.60 -24.25
CA GLN A 233 14.10 9.65 -23.24
C GLN A 233 15.54 9.20 -23.55
N GLN A 234 16.47 9.53 -22.67
CA GLN A 234 17.58 8.61 -22.43
C GLN A 234 17.03 7.49 -21.56
N ALA A 235 16.79 6.37 -22.19
CA ALA A 235 16.28 5.16 -21.56
C ALA A 235 17.29 4.65 -20.53
N THR A 236 17.02 4.84 -19.24
CA THR A 236 17.49 3.89 -18.25
C THR A 236 16.63 2.64 -18.45
N ALA A 237 17.25 1.56 -18.87
CA ALA A 237 16.58 0.30 -19.13
C ALA A 237 15.68 -0.10 -17.96
N PRO A 238 14.44 -0.55 -18.21
CA PRO A 238 13.58 -1.06 -17.16
C PRO A 238 14.33 -2.19 -16.45
N ARG A 239 14.35 -2.14 -15.11
CA ARG A 239 14.92 -3.22 -14.31
C ARG A 239 14.22 -4.50 -14.74
N ALA A 240 14.99 -5.44 -15.25
CA ALA A 240 14.44 -6.69 -15.74
C ALA A 240 13.68 -7.38 -14.60
N VAL A 241 12.40 -7.65 -14.83
CA VAL A 241 11.57 -8.48 -13.93
C VAL A 241 12.14 -9.90 -14.05
N VAL A 242 12.92 -10.32 -13.08
CA VAL A 242 13.62 -11.61 -13.09
C VAL A 242 12.77 -12.68 -12.43
N HIS A 243 12.18 -12.37 -11.28
CA HIS A 243 11.44 -13.32 -10.47
C HIS A 243 9.94 -12.99 -10.39
N PRO A 244 9.06 -13.96 -10.11
CA PRO A 244 7.63 -13.74 -9.97
C PRO A 244 7.24 -12.72 -8.89
N ASN A 245 8.06 -12.56 -7.83
CA ASN A 245 7.86 -11.58 -6.79
C ASN A 245 8.17 -10.13 -7.25
N ASP A 246 8.89 -9.97 -8.36
CA ASP A 246 9.15 -8.65 -8.96
C ASP A 246 7.94 -8.15 -9.79
N LEU A 247 6.96 -9.03 -10.07
CA LEU A 247 5.76 -8.67 -10.80
C LEU A 247 4.82 -7.81 -9.92
N PRO A 248 4.15 -6.80 -10.51
CA PRO A 248 3.20 -5.98 -9.79
C PRO A 248 2.09 -6.82 -9.16
N PRO A 249 1.51 -6.39 -8.03
CA PRO A 249 0.38 -7.08 -7.39
C PRO A 249 -0.74 -7.36 -8.39
N ILE A 250 -1.44 -8.48 -8.20
CA ILE A 250 -2.60 -8.81 -9.03
C ILE A 250 -3.75 -7.90 -8.59
N ALA A 251 -4.03 -6.86 -9.39
CA ALA A 251 -5.10 -5.93 -9.10
C ALA A 251 -6.47 -6.63 -9.08
N ARG A 252 -7.29 -6.36 -8.06
CA ARG A 252 -8.69 -6.77 -8.04
C ARG A 252 -9.52 -5.66 -8.71
N PRO A 253 -10.19 -5.93 -9.83
CA PRO A 253 -11.08 -4.95 -10.46
C PRO A 253 -12.20 -4.52 -9.52
N ALA A 254 -12.75 -3.32 -9.73
CA ALA A 254 -13.88 -2.82 -8.97
C ALA A 254 -15.11 -3.75 -9.11
N PRO A 255 -15.98 -3.82 -8.08
CA PRO A 255 -17.23 -4.54 -8.15
C PRO A 255 -18.09 -4.08 -9.32
N VAL A 256 -18.74 -5.01 -10.00
CA VAL A 256 -19.61 -4.73 -11.16
C VAL A 256 -21.04 -4.51 -10.68
N ASN A 257 -21.71 -3.51 -11.24
CA ASN A 257 -23.14 -3.27 -11.03
C ASN A 257 -23.86 -3.17 -12.38
N SER A 258 -24.23 -4.31 -12.96
CA SER A 258 -24.98 -4.38 -14.23
C SER A 258 -26.49 -4.27 -14.04
N GLY A 259 -26.99 -4.20 -12.80
CA GLY A 259 -28.41 -4.31 -12.46
C GLY A 259 -28.94 -5.75 -12.47
N ASN A 260 -28.06 -6.74 -12.59
CA ASN A 260 -28.37 -8.17 -12.45
C ASN A 260 -27.46 -8.81 -11.39
N ALA A 261 -27.89 -8.76 -10.14
CA ALA A 261 -27.13 -9.22 -8.98
C ALA A 261 -26.58 -10.66 -9.13
N LYS A 262 -27.32 -11.57 -9.77
CA LYS A 262 -26.87 -12.94 -9.98
C LYS A 262 -25.73 -13.05 -11.02
N ALA A 263 -25.77 -12.24 -12.07
CA ALA A 263 -24.71 -12.16 -13.06
C ALA A 263 -23.46 -11.49 -12.47
N ASP A 264 -23.64 -10.42 -11.71
CA ASP A 264 -22.56 -9.70 -11.04
C ASP A 264 -21.85 -10.58 -10.04
N GLN A 265 -22.58 -11.27 -9.16
CA GLN A 265 -22.01 -12.22 -8.20
C GLN A 265 -21.24 -13.36 -8.88
N LYS A 266 -21.76 -13.92 -9.97
CA LYS A 266 -21.07 -14.97 -10.73
C LYS A 266 -19.76 -14.45 -11.33
N TYR A 267 -19.77 -13.25 -11.86
CA TYR A 267 -18.59 -12.59 -12.43
C TYR A 267 -17.53 -12.31 -11.37
N GLU A 268 -17.91 -11.75 -10.22
CA GLU A 268 -17.02 -11.50 -9.09
C GLU A 268 -16.38 -12.78 -8.54
N GLN A 269 -17.15 -13.87 -8.49
CA GLN A 269 -16.61 -15.17 -8.09
C GLN A 269 -15.59 -15.71 -9.09
N GLN A 270 -15.83 -15.53 -10.40
CA GLN A 270 -14.88 -15.90 -11.43
C GLN A 270 -13.59 -15.06 -11.35
N GLN A 271 -13.70 -13.77 -11.09
CA GLN A 271 -12.55 -12.89 -10.85
C GLN A 271 -11.74 -13.35 -9.64
N THR A 272 -12.40 -13.61 -8.52
CA THR A 272 -11.74 -14.09 -7.29
C THR A 272 -10.98 -15.39 -7.54
N ASN A 273 -11.59 -16.33 -8.25
CA ASN A 273 -10.96 -17.60 -8.59
C ASN A 273 -9.76 -17.41 -9.54
N LEU A 274 -9.85 -16.47 -10.49
CA LEU A 274 -8.74 -16.17 -11.39
C LEU A 274 -7.55 -15.57 -10.62
N ILE A 275 -7.81 -14.60 -9.77
CA ILE A 275 -6.78 -13.95 -8.94
C ILE A 275 -6.08 -14.98 -8.03
N ALA A 276 -6.85 -15.83 -7.36
CA ALA A 276 -6.30 -16.89 -6.50
C ALA A 276 -5.41 -17.86 -7.30
N ARG A 277 -5.82 -18.24 -8.50
CA ARG A 277 -5.02 -19.09 -9.40
C ARG A 277 -3.73 -18.41 -9.83
N GLN A 278 -3.80 -17.16 -10.22
CA GLN A 278 -2.63 -16.39 -10.64
C GLN A 278 -1.63 -16.20 -9.48
N ALA A 279 -2.12 -15.93 -8.27
CA ALA A 279 -1.28 -15.86 -7.07
C ALA A 279 -0.57 -17.20 -6.80
N HIS A 280 -1.30 -18.30 -6.90
CA HIS A 280 -0.72 -19.64 -6.73
C HIS A 280 0.31 -19.99 -7.80
N GLU A 281 0.05 -19.65 -9.08
CA GLU A 281 1.02 -19.85 -10.17
C GLU A 281 2.30 -19.04 -9.96
N ARG A 282 2.20 -17.82 -9.46
CA ARG A 282 3.38 -17.00 -9.08
C ARG A 282 4.18 -17.67 -7.97
N GLN A 283 3.52 -18.09 -6.91
CA GLN A 283 4.18 -18.75 -5.79
C GLN A 283 4.88 -20.05 -6.21
N GLN A 284 4.23 -20.87 -7.05
CA GLN A 284 4.86 -22.10 -7.56
C GLN A 284 6.11 -21.81 -8.41
N LEU A 285 6.04 -20.79 -9.28
CA LEU A 285 7.19 -20.43 -10.09
C LEU A 285 8.33 -19.88 -9.23
N GLN A 286 8.00 -19.06 -8.22
CA GLN A 286 8.98 -18.53 -7.26
C GLN A 286 9.71 -19.65 -6.53
N GLN A 287 8.97 -20.59 -5.93
CA GLN A 287 9.57 -21.74 -5.24
C GLN A 287 10.43 -22.61 -6.15
N LYS A 288 10.01 -22.78 -7.40
CA LYS A 288 10.80 -23.50 -8.40
C LYS A 288 12.12 -22.77 -8.69
N GLN A 289 12.08 -21.47 -8.93
CA GLN A 289 13.25 -20.65 -9.21
C GLN A 289 14.21 -20.62 -8.03
N GLU A 290 13.71 -20.50 -6.80
CA GLU A 290 14.52 -20.57 -5.58
C GLU A 290 15.23 -21.92 -5.44
N SER A 291 14.59 -23.01 -5.82
CA SER A 291 15.20 -24.35 -5.77
C SER A 291 16.27 -24.60 -6.86
N GLU A 292 16.29 -23.80 -7.92
CA GLU A 292 17.27 -23.89 -9.02
C GLU A 292 18.60 -23.19 -8.71
N HIS A 293 18.67 -22.39 -7.64
CA HIS A 293 19.92 -21.75 -7.19
C HIS A 293 20.83 -22.75 -6.46
N SER A 294 22.00 -22.96 -7.00
CA SER A 294 23.04 -23.81 -6.37
C SER A 294 24.08 -22.94 -5.68
N PRO A 295 24.41 -23.19 -4.39
CA PRO A 295 25.41 -22.41 -3.65
C PRO A 295 26.82 -22.47 -4.26
N ASN A 296 27.09 -23.45 -5.12
CA ASN A 296 28.42 -23.67 -5.78
C ASN A 296 28.40 -23.35 -7.27
N ALA A 297 27.40 -22.62 -7.78
CA ALA A 297 27.33 -22.27 -9.20
C ALA A 297 28.41 -21.24 -9.58
N SER A 298 29.03 -21.42 -10.76
CA SER A 298 29.93 -20.42 -11.31
C SER A 298 29.17 -19.16 -11.75
N PRO A 299 29.83 -17.99 -11.85
CA PRO A 299 29.14 -16.75 -12.28
C PRO A 299 28.42 -16.89 -13.64
N ALA A 300 29.00 -17.64 -14.59
CA ALA A 300 28.35 -17.90 -15.87
C ALA A 300 27.10 -18.77 -15.76
N GLN A 301 27.11 -19.77 -14.89
CA GLN A 301 25.92 -20.60 -14.61
C GLN A 301 24.83 -19.80 -13.93
N THR A 302 25.19 -18.94 -12.97
CA THR A 302 24.23 -18.04 -12.30
C THR A 302 23.57 -17.12 -13.31
N GLN A 303 24.33 -16.47 -14.21
CA GLN A 303 23.76 -15.62 -15.25
C GLN A 303 22.81 -16.37 -16.19
N GLN A 304 23.12 -17.61 -16.54
CA GLN A 304 22.27 -18.43 -17.40
C GLN A 304 20.95 -18.82 -16.69
N VAL A 305 21.01 -19.11 -15.39
CA VAL A 305 19.84 -19.40 -14.57
C VAL A 305 18.94 -18.16 -14.47
N GLU A 306 19.51 -16.99 -14.16
CA GLU A 306 18.80 -15.72 -14.07
C GLU A 306 18.12 -15.33 -15.40
N GLN A 307 18.78 -15.51 -16.55
CA GLN A 307 18.16 -15.29 -17.85
C GLN A 307 16.95 -16.20 -18.09
N ARG A 308 17.04 -17.45 -17.66
CA ARG A 308 15.92 -18.41 -17.75
C ARG A 308 14.77 -18.00 -16.83
N HIS A 309 15.06 -17.57 -15.61
CA HIS A 309 14.08 -17.07 -14.65
C HIS A 309 13.34 -15.85 -15.19
N MET A 310 14.06 -14.90 -15.76
CA MET A 310 13.48 -13.74 -16.42
C MET A 310 12.50 -14.14 -17.53
N GLN A 311 12.88 -15.06 -18.41
CA GLN A 311 12.02 -15.53 -19.49
C GLN A 311 10.76 -16.23 -18.95
N GLN A 312 10.88 -17.08 -17.93
CA GLN A 312 9.76 -17.77 -17.31
C GLN A 312 8.80 -16.78 -16.64
N THR A 313 9.34 -15.79 -15.95
CA THR A 313 8.55 -14.75 -15.28
C THR A 313 7.81 -13.86 -16.27
N GLN A 314 8.45 -13.48 -17.39
CA GLN A 314 7.81 -12.72 -18.47
C GLN A 314 6.69 -13.53 -19.14
N GLN A 315 6.89 -14.81 -19.41
CA GLN A 315 5.86 -15.69 -19.97
C GLN A 315 4.65 -15.82 -19.01
N LEU A 316 4.90 -15.94 -17.71
CA LEU A 316 3.85 -15.99 -16.70
C LEU A 316 3.07 -14.67 -16.67
N ALA A 317 3.76 -13.52 -16.71
CA ALA A 317 3.13 -12.20 -16.74
C ALA A 317 2.24 -12.01 -17.97
N GLN A 318 2.72 -12.38 -19.16
CA GLN A 318 1.94 -12.33 -20.40
C GLN A 318 0.69 -13.23 -20.33
N LYS A 319 0.85 -14.46 -19.83
CA LYS A 319 -0.28 -15.38 -19.61
C LYS A 319 -1.35 -14.76 -18.70
N HIS A 320 -0.92 -14.16 -17.59
CA HIS A 320 -1.83 -13.52 -16.64
C HIS A 320 -2.54 -12.31 -17.25
N GLN A 321 -1.82 -11.49 -18.03
CA GLN A 321 -2.40 -10.35 -18.73
C GLN A 321 -3.50 -10.76 -19.72
N VAL A 322 -3.25 -11.78 -20.54
CA VAL A 322 -4.25 -12.32 -21.48
C VAL A 322 -5.48 -12.87 -20.74
N GLN A 323 -5.28 -13.56 -19.62
CA GLN A 323 -6.38 -14.09 -18.80
C GLN A 323 -7.22 -12.95 -18.20
N GLN A 324 -6.59 -11.87 -17.73
CA GLN A 324 -7.28 -10.70 -17.18
C GLN A 324 -8.08 -9.97 -18.28
N GLN A 325 -7.49 -9.74 -19.45
CA GLN A 325 -8.20 -9.16 -20.60
C GLN A 325 -9.41 -10.02 -21.03
N SER A 326 -9.24 -11.34 -21.10
CA SER A 326 -10.35 -12.26 -21.38
C SER A 326 -11.44 -12.24 -20.32
N MET A 327 -11.11 -12.00 -19.05
CA MET A 327 -12.09 -11.85 -17.98
C MET A 327 -12.82 -10.50 -18.12
N GLN A 328 -12.12 -9.42 -18.39
CA GLN A 328 -12.72 -8.09 -18.61
C GLN A 328 -13.71 -8.08 -19.76
N SER A 329 -13.40 -8.76 -20.87
CA SER A 329 -14.33 -8.87 -22.02
C SER A 329 -15.63 -9.62 -21.71
N ARG A 330 -15.69 -10.37 -20.61
CA ARG A 330 -16.89 -11.09 -20.13
C ARG A 330 -17.68 -10.30 -19.09
N GLN A 331 -17.28 -9.08 -18.80
CA GLN A 331 -17.97 -8.24 -17.81
C GLN A 331 -19.43 -8.04 -18.18
N PRO A 332 -20.38 -8.26 -17.25
CA PRO A 332 -21.79 -7.99 -17.47
C PRO A 332 -22.02 -6.52 -17.84
N GLN A 333 -22.75 -6.29 -18.93
CA GLN A 333 -23.08 -4.93 -19.38
C GLN A 333 -24.30 -4.38 -18.64
N PRO A 334 -24.34 -3.07 -18.31
CA PRO A 334 -25.52 -2.46 -17.75
C PRO A 334 -26.72 -2.61 -18.68
N ARG A 335 -27.89 -2.93 -18.13
CA ARG A 335 -29.13 -2.94 -18.94
C ARG A 335 -29.42 -1.53 -19.43
N PRO A 336 -29.70 -1.33 -20.73
CA PRO A 336 -30.17 -0.03 -21.19
C PRO A 336 -31.44 0.34 -20.44
N SER A 337 -31.47 1.56 -19.88
CA SER A 337 -32.67 2.08 -19.24
C SER A 337 -33.79 2.10 -20.28
N GLN A 338 -34.85 1.31 -20.10
CA GLN A 338 -36.06 1.45 -20.89
C GLN A 338 -36.66 2.81 -20.55
N GLY A 339 -36.45 3.76 -21.45
CA GLY A 339 -37.10 5.05 -21.38
C GLY A 339 -38.61 4.85 -21.37
N GLY A 340 -39.22 5.07 -20.20
CA GLY A 340 -40.66 5.07 -20.08
C GLY A 340 -41.25 6.22 -20.86
N GLY A 341 -41.66 5.92 -22.10
CA GLY A 341 -42.58 6.75 -22.84
C GLY A 341 -43.92 6.72 -22.13
N ARG A 342 -44.22 7.75 -21.37
CA ARG A 342 -45.62 8.10 -21.03
C ARG A 342 -46.13 8.99 -22.12
N LYS A 343 -47.08 8.44 -22.86
CA LYS A 343 -48.07 9.26 -23.60
C LYS A 343 -49.05 9.89 -22.61
#